data_0034d16c26645029bd0b85d125971400
#
_entry.id   0034d16c26645029bd0b85d125971400
#
_cell.length_a   1.000
_cell.length_b   1.000
_cell.length_c   1.000
_cell.angle_alpha   90.00
_cell.angle_beta   90.00
_cell.angle_gamma   90.00
#
_symmetry.space_group_name_H-M   'P 1'
#
loop_
_entity.id
_entity.type
_entity.pdbx_description
1 polymer ?
#
loop_
_entity_poly.entity_id
_entity_poly.type
_entity_poly.pdbx_seq_one_letter_code
_entity_poly.pdbx_strand_id
1 'polypeptide(L)'
;GESVRATVRDVADPERVDHLRNLPIAEGGGLEVVEMDLFSPDSVDSAIAGCSDLIHTAATVVVRSKDPQRKIVDPSVIGTQNVISAVEKSGTIKRIVHTSSTAAIRPMDWKDGTVLTTDTWADDATLEENPYGLAKVSAERLIRDWHSSLDEETRPRLVTIHPCMVFGPPMSPRHLRGSLAILMAIVRREVPLNLPMQINIVDVRDVAEAHVRALTEGEDTGRYLTVSGEMMMNDIAKSLKVAHPERKWATWEAPYWLAIIASFFHPKIDVAWARRHLRKKLYWDATPAEEELRMEWREPLDSILDTTPPILENN
;
A
#
# COMPACT_ATOMS: atom_id res chain seq x y z
N GLY A 1 -27.08 5.78 -2.23
CA GLY A 1 -25.72 5.26 -2.47
C GLY A 1 -24.98 6.12 -3.47
N GLU A 2 -23.65 6.02 -3.47
CA GLU A 2 -22.81 6.76 -4.41
C GLU A 2 -22.65 6.01 -5.74
N SER A 3 -22.40 6.76 -6.83
CA SER A 3 -22.01 6.18 -8.11
C SER A 3 -20.49 6.16 -8.20
N VAL A 4 -19.93 4.97 -8.33
CA VAL A 4 -18.49 4.75 -8.38
C VAL A 4 -18.04 4.33 -9.77
N ARG A 5 -17.01 4.99 -10.31
CA ARG A 5 -16.31 4.56 -11.50
C ARG A 5 -14.99 3.93 -11.10
N ALA A 6 -14.93 2.59 -11.17
CA ALA A 6 -13.70 1.84 -10.90
C ALA A 6 -12.88 1.70 -12.18
N THR A 7 -11.58 1.92 -12.10
CA THR A 7 -10.69 1.87 -13.26
C THR A 7 -9.81 0.62 -13.24
N VAL A 8 -9.68 -0.04 -14.37
CA VAL A 8 -8.77 -1.17 -14.59
C VAL A 8 -8.00 -0.98 -15.90
N ARG A 9 -6.84 -1.64 -16.04
CA ARG A 9 -6.04 -1.52 -17.28
C ARG A 9 -6.64 -2.22 -18.49
N ASP A 10 -7.50 -3.21 -18.25
CA ASP A 10 -8.08 -4.05 -19.30
C ASP A 10 -9.41 -4.58 -18.79
N VAL A 11 -10.49 -4.10 -19.36
CA VAL A 11 -11.86 -4.48 -18.98
C VAL A 11 -12.27 -5.84 -19.54
N ALA A 12 -11.50 -6.39 -20.48
CA ALA A 12 -11.72 -7.72 -21.05
C ALA A 12 -11.05 -8.83 -20.23
N ASP A 13 -10.15 -8.50 -19.29
CA ASP A 13 -9.49 -9.46 -18.43
C ASP A 13 -10.36 -9.81 -17.19
N PRO A 14 -10.96 -11.02 -17.11
CA PRO A 14 -11.84 -11.40 -15.99
C PRO A 14 -11.17 -11.30 -14.62
N GLU A 15 -9.88 -11.62 -14.51
CA GLU A 15 -9.16 -11.52 -13.24
C GLU A 15 -9.06 -10.09 -12.70
N ARG A 16 -9.27 -9.08 -13.58
CA ARG A 16 -9.28 -7.67 -13.20
C ARG A 16 -10.66 -7.13 -12.87
N VAL A 17 -11.71 -7.72 -13.43
CA VAL A 17 -13.05 -7.12 -13.39
C VAL A 17 -14.08 -7.92 -12.62
N ASP A 18 -14.00 -9.25 -12.61
CA ASP A 18 -15.07 -10.08 -12.07
C ASP A 18 -15.31 -9.83 -10.58
N HIS A 19 -14.23 -9.68 -9.81
CA HIS A 19 -14.34 -9.37 -8.39
C HIS A 19 -14.99 -8.00 -8.13
N LEU A 20 -14.82 -7.02 -9.02
CA LEU A 20 -15.47 -5.71 -8.92
C LEU A 20 -16.95 -5.81 -9.31
N ARG A 21 -17.26 -6.48 -10.41
CA ARG A 21 -18.64 -6.64 -10.92
C ARG A 21 -19.54 -7.43 -9.98
N ASN A 22 -18.94 -8.28 -9.14
CA ASN A 22 -19.65 -9.10 -8.15
C ASN A 22 -19.79 -8.42 -6.78
N LEU A 23 -19.33 -7.17 -6.61
CA LEU A 23 -19.53 -6.43 -5.37
C LEU A 23 -21.01 -6.13 -5.14
N PRO A 24 -21.49 -6.24 -3.90
CA PRO A 24 -22.83 -5.79 -3.56
C PRO A 24 -22.94 -4.28 -3.73
N ILE A 25 -23.96 -3.83 -4.44
CA ILE A 25 -24.24 -2.41 -4.64
C ILE A 25 -25.32 -1.98 -3.66
N ALA A 26 -25.07 -0.94 -2.89
CA ALA A 26 -26.04 -0.35 -1.99
C ALA A 26 -27.23 0.26 -2.79
N GLU A 27 -28.41 0.33 -2.18
CA GLU A 27 -29.58 0.93 -2.79
C GLU A 27 -29.29 2.38 -3.22
N GLY A 28 -29.65 2.71 -4.45
CA GLY A 28 -29.37 4.02 -5.06
C GLY A 28 -27.91 4.25 -5.44
N GLY A 29 -27.04 3.24 -5.29
CA GLY A 29 -25.65 3.29 -5.74
C GLY A 29 -25.46 2.73 -7.14
N GLY A 30 -24.26 2.90 -7.70
CA GLY A 30 -23.87 2.34 -8.99
C GLY A 30 -22.38 2.04 -9.06
N LEU A 31 -22.02 1.04 -9.86
CA LEU A 31 -20.62 0.73 -10.18
C LEU A 31 -20.45 0.62 -11.70
N GLU A 32 -19.63 1.49 -12.24
CA GLU A 32 -19.12 1.42 -13.61
C GLU A 32 -17.66 0.98 -13.59
N VAL A 33 -17.28 -0.01 -14.40
CA VAL A 33 -15.89 -0.43 -14.55
C VAL A 33 -15.39 0.00 -15.92
N VAL A 34 -14.39 0.87 -15.95
CA VAL A 34 -13.84 1.45 -17.19
C VAL A 34 -12.35 1.14 -17.32
N GLU A 35 -11.87 1.17 -18.56
CA GLU A 35 -10.45 1.04 -18.85
C GLU A 35 -9.71 2.34 -18.57
N MET A 36 -8.55 2.25 -17.90
CA MET A 36 -7.64 3.37 -17.69
C MET A 36 -6.20 2.90 -17.63
N ASP A 37 -5.37 3.49 -18.48
CA ASP A 37 -3.91 3.39 -18.39
C ASP A 37 -3.34 4.75 -17.92
N LEU A 38 -2.64 4.74 -16.79
CA LEU A 38 -2.00 5.94 -16.24
C LEU A 38 -0.96 6.58 -17.19
N PHE A 39 -0.46 5.83 -18.17
CA PHE A 39 0.48 6.36 -19.17
C PHE A 39 -0.21 6.93 -20.42
N SER A 40 -1.51 6.83 -20.54
CA SER A 40 -2.29 7.41 -21.62
C SER A 40 -3.12 8.59 -21.09
N PRO A 41 -2.69 9.85 -21.32
CA PRO A 41 -3.41 11.03 -20.87
C PRO A 41 -4.89 11.02 -21.26
N ASP A 42 -5.22 10.67 -22.50
CA ASP A 42 -6.61 10.62 -22.97
C ASP A 42 -7.44 9.57 -22.22
N SER A 43 -6.82 8.45 -21.82
CA SER A 43 -7.48 7.42 -21.03
C SER A 43 -7.76 7.91 -19.61
N VAL A 44 -6.83 8.64 -18.99
CA VAL A 44 -7.00 9.24 -17.66
C VAL A 44 -8.07 10.34 -17.71
N ASP A 45 -8.02 11.22 -18.73
CA ASP A 45 -9.02 12.26 -18.94
C ASP A 45 -10.44 11.67 -19.03
N SER A 46 -10.60 10.63 -19.84
CA SER A 46 -11.90 9.96 -20.03
C SER A 46 -12.40 9.31 -18.75
N ALA A 47 -11.51 8.72 -17.96
CA ALA A 47 -11.85 8.07 -16.70
C ALA A 47 -12.29 9.07 -15.61
N ILE A 48 -11.69 10.26 -15.57
CA ILE A 48 -11.98 11.30 -14.57
C ILE A 48 -13.16 12.19 -14.98
N ALA A 49 -13.46 12.30 -16.26
CA ALA A 49 -14.51 13.18 -16.77
C ALA A 49 -15.86 12.98 -16.06
N GLY A 50 -16.42 14.09 -15.53
CA GLY A 50 -17.71 14.11 -14.84
C GLY A 50 -17.71 13.53 -13.42
N CYS A 51 -16.56 13.13 -12.88
CA CYS A 51 -16.44 12.78 -11.48
C CYS A 51 -16.33 14.04 -10.60
N SER A 52 -16.81 13.96 -9.36
CA SER A 52 -16.67 15.00 -8.34
C SER A 52 -15.57 14.69 -7.33
N ASP A 53 -15.25 13.43 -7.20
CA ASP A 53 -14.30 12.91 -6.22
C ASP A 53 -13.33 11.93 -6.87
N LEU A 54 -12.11 11.93 -6.40
CA LEU A 54 -11.06 11.06 -6.91
C LEU A 54 -10.35 10.35 -5.77
N ILE A 55 -10.39 9.02 -5.77
CA ILE A 55 -9.52 8.18 -4.95
C ILE A 55 -8.45 7.60 -5.87
N HIS A 56 -7.23 8.15 -5.78
CA HIS A 56 -6.12 7.74 -6.63
C HIS A 56 -5.28 6.65 -5.93
N THR A 57 -5.67 5.38 -6.18
CA THR A 57 -4.95 4.21 -5.64
C THR A 57 -3.96 3.59 -6.62
N ALA A 58 -4.08 3.95 -7.90
CA ALA A 58 -3.30 3.33 -8.97
C ALA A 58 -1.82 3.71 -8.86
N ALA A 59 -0.96 2.71 -8.70
CA ALA A 59 0.48 2.88 -8.66
C ALA A 59 1.20 1.61 -9.15
N THR A 60 2.45 1.77 -9.52
CA THR A 60 3.32 0.62 -9.82
C THR A 60 3.92 0.09 -8.51
N VAL A 61 3.53 -1.12 -8.11
CA VAL A 61 4.08 -1.79 -6.92
C VAL A 61 5.21 -2.71 -7.35
N VAL A 62 6.35 -2.13 -7.71
CA VAL A 62 7.60 -2.84 -8.01
C VAL A 62 8.67 -2.31 -7.08
N VAL A 63 9.23 -3.19 -6.24
CA VAL A 63 10.19 -2.78 -5.20
C VAL A 63 11.63 -2.79 -5.73
N ARG A 64 11.94 -3.65 -6.71
CA ARG A 64 13.27 -3.79 -7.32
C ARG A 64 13.17 -4.03 -8.83
N SER A 65 14.06 -3.39 -9.58
CA SER A 65 14.20 -3.56 -11.02
C SER A 65 15.67 -3.39 -11.42
N LYS A 66 16.06 -3.93 -12.59
CA LYS A 66 17.37 -3.63 -13.23
C LYS A 66 17.43 -2.21 -13.77
N ASP A 67 16.28 -1.60 -14.02
CA ASP A 67 16.14 -0.21 -14.43
C ASP A 67 15.08 0.42 -13.49
N PRO A 68 15.50 0.84 -12.28
CA PRO A 68 14.56 1.34 -11.28
C PRO A 68 13.94 2.69 -11.69
N GLN A 69 14.68 3.54 -12.42
CA GLN A 69 14.14 4.80 -12.91
C GLN A 69 12.90 4.56 -13.79
N ARG A 70 13.06 3.82 -14.89
CA ARG A 70 11.97 3.57 -15.84
C ARG A 70 10.87 2.65 -15.36
N LYS A 71 11.17 1.75 -14.41
CA LYS A 71 10.22 0.70 -13.99
C LYS A 71 9.52 1.00 -12.67
N ILE A 72 10.04 1.93 -11.86
CA ILE A 72 9.54 2.23 -10.52
C ILE A 72 9.23 3.72 -10.37
N VAL A 73 10.22 4.61 -10.58
CA VAL A 73 10.07 6.05 -10.30
C VAL A 73 9.24 6.73 -11.38
N ASP A 74 9.66 6.66 -12.65
CA ASP A 74 8.94 7.32 -13.77
C ASP A 74 7.45 6.93 -13.82
N PRO A 75 7.06 5.65 -13.69
CA PRO A 75 5.66 5.27 -13.66
C PRO A 75 4.84 5.97 -12.58
N SER A 76 5.40 6.14 -11.40
CA SER A 76 4.70 6.80 -10.30
C SER A 76 4.57 8.31 -10.53
N VAL A 77 5.63 8.95 -11.00
CA VAL A 77 5.66 10.40 -11.26
C VAL A 77 4.80 10.75 -12.48
N ILE A 78 4.98 10.05 -13.62
CA ILE A 78 4.21 10.29 -14.85
C ILE A 78 2.72 10.01 -14.62
N GLY A 79 2.40 8.91 -13.93
CA GLY A 79 1.01 8.57 -13.61
C GLY A 79 0.34 9.66 -12.77
N THR A 80 1.02 10.17 -11.73
CA THR A 80 0.51 11.26 -10.91
C THR A 80 0.38 12.56 -11.71
N GLN A 81 1.33 12.88 -12.60
CA GLN A 81 1.25 14.05 -13.47
C GLN A 81 0.06 13.99 -14.41
N ASN A 82 -0.22 12.83 -15.02
CA ASN A 82 -1.38 12.65 -15.89
C ASN A 82 -2.69 12.80 -15.12
N VAL A 83 -2.75 12.30 -13.88
CA VAL A 83 -3.92 12.50 -13.00
C VAL A 83 -4.12 13.98 -12.68
N ILE A 84 -3.07 14.70 -12.32
CA ILE A 84 -3.12 16.15 -12.08
C ILE A 84 -3.68 16.88 -13.31
N SER A 85 -3.12 16.63 -14.49
CA SER A 85 -3.55 17.26 -15.74
C SER A 85 -5.01 16.97 -16.06
N ALA A 86 -5.48 15.75 -15.81
CA ALA A 86 -6.88 15.36 -16.03
C ALA A 86 -7.82 16.03 -15.00
N VAL A 87 -7.38 16.21 -13.75
CA VAL A 87 -8.15 16.96 -12.74
C VAL A 87 -8.31 18.42 -13.15
N GLU A 88 -7.24 19.08 -13.58
CA GLU A 88 -7.28 20.46 -14.10
C GLU A 88 -8.24 20.58 -15.30
N LYS A 89 -8.10 19.67 -16.25
CA LYS A 89 -8.93 19.67 -17.47
C LYS A 89 -10.41 19.41 -17.18
N SER A 90 -10.71 18.53 -16.23
CA SER A 90 -12.11 18.21 -15.89
C SER A 90 -12.80 19.37 -15.19
N GLY A 91 -12.12 20.10 -14.32
CA GLY A 91 -12.65 21.20 -13.53
C GLY A 91 -13.79 20.81 -12.56
N THR A 92 -14.08 19.52 -12.41
CA THR A 92 -15.22 19.02 -11.61
C THR A 92 -14.83 18.38 -10.30
N ILE A 93 -13.55 17.98 -10.15
CA ILE A 93 -13.03 17.31 -8.96
C ILE A 93 -12.96 18.30 -7.80
N LYS A 94 -13.61 17.95 -6.71
CA LYS A 94 -13.66 18.74 -5.46
C LYS A 94 -12.85 18.11 -4.34
N ARG A 95 -12.64 16.79 -4.37
CA ARG A 95 -11.94 16.05 -3.31
C ARG A 95 -11.02 15.01 -3.92
N ILE A 96 -9.82 14.95 -3.43
CA ILE A 96 -8.78 14.00 -3.86
C ILE A 96 -8.26 13.26 -2.64
N VAL A 97 -8.29 11.94 -2.67
CA VAL A 97 -7.58 11.09 -1.72
C VAL A 97 -6.49 10.33 -2.48
N HIS A 98 -5.23 10.63 -2.15
CA HIS A 98 -4.07 10.03 -2.80
C HIS A 98 -3.47 8.93 -1.94
N THR A 99 -3.29 7.74 -2.50
CA THR A 99 -2.62 6.62 -1.83
C THR A 99 -1.11 6.74 -1.94
N SER A 100 -0.50 7.26 -0.89
CA SER A 100 0.95 7.21 -0.70
C SER A 100 1.38 5.87 -0.09
N SER A 101 2.30 5.86 0.86
CA SER A 101 2.77 4.67 1.58
C SER A 101 3.60 5.09 2.78
N THR A 102 3.70 4.23 3.80
CA THR A 102 4.74 4.36 4.83
C THR A 102 6.15 4.40 4.24
N ALA A 103 6.35 3.92 3.02
CA ALA A 103 7.61 4.03 2.29
C ALA A 103 8.00 5.48 1.92
N ALA A 104 7.02 6.41 1.85
CA ALA A 104 7.29 7.83 1.66
C ALA A 104 7.68 8.55 2.95
N ILE A 105 7.48 7.90 4.09
CA ILE A 105 7.75 8.46 5.43
C ILE A 105 9.02 7.87 6.02
N ARG A 106 9.23 6.56 5.86
CA ARG A 106 10.31 5.82 6.53
C ARG A 106 11.68 6.16 5.96
N PRO A 107 12.61 6.72 6.76
CA PRO A 107 13.98 6.91 6.34
C PRO A 107 14.69 5.56 6.10
N MET A 108 15.84 5.61 5.43
CA MET A 108 16.64 4.42 5.10
C MET A 108 17.20 3.72 6.35
N ASP A 109 17.52 4.47 7.39
CA ASP A 109 17.98 3.93 8.65
C ASP A 109 17.22 4.58 9.82
N TRP A 110 17.03 3.80 10.89
CA TRP A 110 16.38 4.24 12.13
C TRP A 110 16.97 3.49 13.33
N LYS A 111 16.82 4.08 14.50
CA LYS A 111 17.17 3.43 15.76
C LYS A 111 16.09 2.42 16.15
N ASP A 112 16.49 1.32 16.79
CA ASP A 112 15.54 0.36 17.35
C ASP A 112 14.56 1.06 18.30
N GLY A 113 13.26 0.77 18.15
CA GLY A 113 12.22 1.38 18.95
C GLY A 113 11.77 2.78 18.49
N THR A 114 12.22 3.28 17.32
CA THR A 114 11.76 4.56 16.78
C THR A 114 10.24 4.51 16.52
N VAL A 115 9.55 5.58 16.90
CA VAL A 115 8.16 5.87 16.48
C VAL A 115 8.20 6.93 15.39
N LEU A 116 7.63 6.66 14.23
CA LEU A 116 7.51 7.59 13.12
C LEU A 116 6.11 8.19 13.05
N THR A 117 6.07 9.48 12.72
CA THR A 117 4.85 10.27 12.46
C THR A 117 4.77 10.66 10.99
N THR A 118 3.68 11.25 10.59
CA THR A 118 3.47 11.79 9.25
C THR A 118 4.32 13.04 8.94
N ASP A 119 4.98 13.65 9.94
CA ASP A 119 5.89 14.77 9.70
C ASP A 119 7.19 14.33 9.02
N THR A 120 7.52 13.07 9.16
CA THR A 120 8.74 12.49 8.56
C THR A 120 8.57 12.25 7.07
N TRP A 121 9.67 12.43 6.33
CA TRP A 121 9.79 12.10 4.91
C TRP A 121 10.99 11.19 4.68
N ALA A 122 10.87 10.26 3.73
CA ALA A 122 11.96 9.41 3.29
C ALA A 122 12.90 10.16 2.31
N ASP A 123 13.45 11.30 2.75
CA ASP A 123 14.28 12.20 1.94
C ASP A 123 15.63 11.60 1.55
N ASP A 124 16.06 10.58 2.27
CA ASP A 124 17.28 9.82 2.00
C ASP A 124 17.07 8.64 1.05
N ALA A 125 15.85 8.45 0.53
CA ALA A 125 15.57 7.40 -0.45
C ALA A 125 16.27 7.69 -1.79
N THR A 126 16.99 6.69 -2.33
CA THR A 126 17.73 6.79 -3.59
C THR A 126 17.30 5.72 -4.59
N LEU A 127 17.68 5.92 -5.86
CA LEU A 127 17.45 4.93 -6.92
C LEU A 127 18.14 3.58 -6.63
N GLU A 128 19.30 3.63 -6.02
CA GLU A 128 20.14 2.46 -5.78
C GLU A 128 19.64 1.65 -4.60
N GLU A 129 19.25 2.31 -3.52
CA GLU A 129 18.98 1.62 -2.25
C GLU A 129 17.49 1.49 -1.95
N ASN A 130 16.66 2.50 -2.30
CA ASN A 130 15.22 2.52 -2.04
C ASN A 130 14.42 3.19 -3.17
N PRO A 131 14.43 2.64 -4.39
CA PRO A 131 13.72 3.24 -5.53
C PRO A 131 12.21 3.32 -5.32
N TYR A 132 11.62 2.40 -4.54
CA TYR A 132 10.19 2.44 -4.21
C TYR A 132 9.86 3.60 -3.26
N GLY A 133 10.66 3.81 -2.23
CA GLY A 133 10.52 4.98 -1.34
C GLY A 133 10.65 6.28 -2.11
N LEU A 134 11.68 6.38 -2.96
CA LEU A 134 11.88 7.54 -3.84
C LEU A 134 10.68 7.80 -4.75
N ALA A 135 10.11 6.76 -5.36
CA ALA A 135 8.93 6.88 -6.20
C ALA A 135 7.71 7.42 -5.43
N LYS A 136 7.50 6.94 -4.20
CA LYS A 136 6.38 7.35 -3.35
C LYS A 136 6.55 8.79 -2.84
N VAL A 137 7.73 9.17 -2.37
CA VAL A 137 8.04 10.55 -1.98
C VAL A 137 7.85 11.50 -3.17
N SER A 138 8.39 11.16 -4.34
CA SER A 138 8.31 12.00 -5.52
C SER A 138 6.86 12.21 -6.00
N ALA A 139 6.07 11.14 -6.02
CA ALA A 139 4.66 11.24 -6.42
C ALA A 139 3.82 12.04 -5.42
N GLU A 140 4.04 11.84 -4.11
CA GLU A 140 3.32 12.58 -3.07
C GLU A 140 3.70 14.06 -3.07
N ARG A 141 4.99 14.40 -3.19
CA ARG A 141 5.44 15.79 -3.30
C ARG A 141 4.87 16.46 -4.55
N LEU A 142 4.90 15.78 -5.67
CA LEU A 142 4.36 16.32 -6.92
C LEU A 142 2.88 16.74 -6.79
N ILE A 143 2.03 15.90 -6.23
CA ILE A 143 0.61 16.24 -6.08
C ILE A 143 0.39 17.32 -5.01
N ARG A 144 1.20 17.36 -3.95
CA ARG A 144 1.14 18.39 -2.90
C ARG A 144 1.64 19.74 -3.39
N ASP A 145 2.74 19.77 -4.13
CA ASP A 145 3.31 20.99 -4.71
C ASP A 145 2.33 21.61 -5.71
N TRP A 146 1.74 20.76 -6.59
CA TRP A 146 0.66 21.21 -7.46
C TRP A 146 -0.51 21.78 -6.67
N HIS A 147 -1.02 21.07 -5.68
CA HIS A 147 -2.16 21.50 -4.87
C HIS A 147 -1.88 22.84 -4.17
N SER A 148 -0.67 23.02 -3.62
CA SER A 148 -0.28 24.26 -2.95
C SER A 148 -0.08 25.44 -3.89
N SER A 149 0.10 25.19 -5.19
CA SER A 149 0.22 26.22 -6.23
C SER A 149 -1.14 26.79 -6.67
N LEU A 150 -2.23 26.13 -6.32
CA LEU A 150 -3.59 26.55 -6.66
C LEU A 150 -4.12 27.58 -5.69
N ASP A 151 -5.10 28.35 -6.15
CA ASP A 151 -5.84 29.29 -5.31
C ASP A 151 -6.61 28.53 -4.22
N GLU A 152 -6.43 28.94 -2.97
CA GLU A 152 -7.00 28.28 -1.80
C GLU A 152 -8.53 28.20 -1.81
N GLU A 153 -9.21 29.21 -2.39
CA GLU A 153 -10.67 29.27 -2.46
C GLU A 153 -11.26 28.26 -3.46
N THR A 154 -10.49 27.86 -4.45
CA THR A 154 -10.97 27.05 -5.58
C THR A 154 -10.33 25.67 -5.71
N ARG A 155 -9.24 25.43 -5.00
CA ARG A 155 -8.52 24.15 -5.06
C ARG A 155 -9.37 22.99 -4.49
N PRO A 156 -9.26 21.80 -5.05
CA PRO A 156 -9.89 20.62 -4.46
C PRO A 156 -9.26 20.30 -3.09
N ARG A 157 -10.04 19.77 -2.17
CA ARG A 157 -9.49 19.15 -0.96
C ARG A 157 -8.52 18.03 -1.33
N LEU A 158 -7.38 17.94 -0.65
CA LEU A 158 -6.38 16.88 -0.84
C LEU A 158 -6.05 16.21 0.48
N VAL A 159 -6.20 14.88 0.55
CA VAL A 159 -5.74 14.05 1.67
C VAL A 159 -4.84 12.94 1.15
N THR A 160 -3.81 12.57 1.91
CA THR A 160 -2.93 11.46 1.56
C THR A 160 -3.00 10.36 2.62
N ILE A 161 -3.21 9.12 2.18
CA ILE A 161 -3.25 7.92 3.02
C ILE A 161 -1.94 7.15 2.85
N HIS A 162 -1.35 6.72 3.97
CA HIS A 162 -0.05 6.06 4.02
C HIS A 162 -0.15 4.65 4.61
N PRO A 163 -0.57 3.65 3.82
CA PRO A 163 -0.63 2.29 4.28
C PRO A 163 0.77 1.72 4.55
N CYS A 164 0.87 0.90 5.59
CA CYS A 164 1.98 -0.02 5.77
C CYS A 164 1.78 -1.29 4.92
N MET A 165 2.18 -2.47 5.41
CA MET A 165 1.95 -3.72 4.68
C MET A 165 0.50 -4.13 4.80
N VAL A 166 -0.20 -4.13 3.66
CA VAL A 166 -1.63 -4.40 3.58
C VAL A 166 -1.88 -5.90 3.48
N PHE A 167 -2.69 -6.42 4.39
CA PHE A 167 -3.20 -7.80 4.41
C PHE A 167 -4.72 -7.79 4.35
N GLY A 168 -5.33 -8.96 4.27
CA GLY A 168 -6.77 -9.15 4.15
C GLY A 168 -7.12 -10.09 2.99
N PRO A 169 -8.38 -10.54 2.89
CA PRO A 169 -8.78 -11.54 1.90
C PRO A 169 -8.56 -11.06 0.47
N PRO A 170 -7.72 -11.75 -0.32
CA PRO A 170 -7.53 -11.40 -1.72
C PRO A 170 -8.80 -11.74 -2.53
N MET A 171 -9.28 -10.81 -3.31
CA MET A 171 -10.47 -10.96 -4.16
C MET A 171 -10.15 -11.52 -5.56
N SER A 172 -8.87 -11.68 -5.89
CA SER A 172 -8.39 -12.20 -7.17
C SER A 172 -7.01 -12.81 -6.98
N PRO A 173 -6.63 -13.85 -7.76
CA PRO A 173 -5.27 -14.40 -7.76
C PRO A 173 -4.18 -13.34 -8.04
N ARG A 174 -4.51 -12.28 -8.76
CA ARG A 174 -3.59 -11.16 -9.02
C ARG A 174 -3.21 -10.37 -7.77
N HIS A 175 -4.03 -10.42 -6.72
CA HIS A 175 -3.76 -9.76 -5.45
C HIS A 175 -2.70 -10.47 -4.61
N LEU A 176 -2.34 -11.73 -4.95
CA LEU A 176 -1.28 -12.50 -4.28
C LEU A 176 0.13 -11.97 -4.60
N ARG A 177 0.34 -10.67 -4.50
CA ARG A 177 1.58 -9.95 -4.79
C ARG A 177 1.83 -8.87 -3.73
N GLY A 178 2.93 -8.14 -3.84
CA GLY A 178 3.25 -7.05 -2.91
C GLY A 178 3.39 -7.55 -1.47
N SER A 179 2.62 -7.00 -0.55
CA SER A 179 2.66 -7.36 0.87
C SER A 179 2.38 -8.84 1.11
N LEU A 180 1.47 -9.43 0.35
CA LEU A 180 1.10 -10.86 0.52
C LEU A 180 2.23 -11.83 0.16
N ALA A 181 3.25 -11.38 -0.58
CA ALA A 181 4.40 -12.21 -0.90
C ALA A 181 5.15 -12.71 0.36
N ILE A 182 5.15 -11.93 1.46
CA ILE A 182 5.75 -12.35 2.73
C ILE A 182 4.93 -13.48 3.36
N LEU A 183 3.62 -13.33 3.41
CA LEU A 183 2.74 -14.38 3.94
C LEU A 183 2.81 -15.65 3.09
N MET A 184 2.87 -15.50 1.76
CA MET A 184 3.07 -16.64 0.85
C MET A 184 4.40 -17.35 1.10
N ALA A 185 5.49 -16.63 1.39
CA ALA A 185 6.77 -17.24 1.71
C ALA A 185 6.70 -18.07 3.01
N ILE A 186 5.95 -17.60 4.02
CA ILE A 186 5.70 -18.36 5.26
C ILE A 186 4.85 -19.60 4.96
N VAL A 187 3.75 -19.45 4.25
CA VAL A 187 2.80 -20.52 3.92
C VAL A 187 3.45 -21.61 3.05
N ARG A 188 4.25 -21.21 2.08
CA ARG A 188 4.97 -22.13 1.16
C ARG A 188 6.26 -22.68 1.76
N ARG A 189 6.66 -22.21 2.93
CA ARG A 189 7.92 -22.60 3.55
C ARG A 189 9.12 -22.39 2.62
N GLU A 190 9.09 -21.29 1.86
CA GLU A 190 10.18 -20.93 0.94
C GLU A 190 11.50 -20.70 1.69
N VAL A 191 11.42 -20.38 2.97
CA VAL A 191 12.56 -20.30 3.89
C VAL A 191 12.40 -21.33 5.03
N PRO A 192 13.44 -22.07 5.41
CA PRO A 192 13.35 -23.06 6.47
C PRO A 192 13.26 -22.45 7.88
N LEU A 193 13.66 -21.19 8.01
CA LEU A 193 13.65 -20.40 9.25
C LEU A 193 13.09 -19.03 8.97
N ASN A 194 12.28 -18.50 9.88
CA ASN A 194 11.74 -17.14 9.76
C ASN A 194 12.82 -16.11 10.08
N LEU A 195 12.79 -14.98 9.41
CA LEU A 195 13.69 -13.87 9.70
C LEU A 195 13.28 -13.19 11.03
N PRO A 196 14.28 -12.72 11.85
CA PRO A 196 14.00 -11.91 13.03
C PRO A 196 13.57 -10.49 12.62
N MET A 197 12.40 -10.39 12.01
CA MET A 197 11.88 -9.18 11.38
C MET A 197 10.47 -8.88 11.89
N GLN A 198 10.24 -7.61 12.23
CA GLN A 198 8.92 -7.05 12.52
C GLN A 198 8.19 -6.73 11.20
N ILE A 199 6.91 -7.00 11.15
CA ILE A 199 6.02 -6.71 10.04
C ILE A 199 4.94 -5.79 10.59
N ASN A 200 4.83 -4.59 10.03
CA ASN A 200 3.75 -3.65 10.34
C ASN A 200 2.56 -3.97 9.44
N ILE A 201 1.39 -4.08 10.02
CA ILE A 201 0.20 -4.68 9.42
C ILE A 201 -0.94 -3.67 9.42
N VAL A 202 -1.70 -3.67 8.33
CA VAL A 202 -3.02 -3.05 8.25
C VAL A 202 -3.94 -3.92 7.39
N ASP A 203 -5.22 -3.95 7.73
CA ASP A 203 -6.21 -4.65 6.93
C ASP A 203 -6.61 -3.84 5.70
N VAL A 204 -6.79 -4.51 4.56
CA VAL A 204 -7.22 -3.88 3.30
C VAL A 204 -8.59 -3.21 3.44
N ARG A 205 -9.47 -3.75 4.29
CA ARG A 205 -10.81 -3.19 4.57
C ARG A 205 -10.70 -1.87 5.33
N ASP A 206 -9.77 -1.77 6.27
CA ASP A 206 -9.50 -0.53 7.02
C ASP A 206 -8.83 0.52 6.13
N VAL A 207 -7.91 0.10 5.26
CA VAL A 207 -7.34 1.00 4.25
C VAL A 207 -8.42 1.56 3.35
N ALA A 208 -9.35 0.72 2.85
CA ALA A 208 -10.45 1.17 2.02
C ALA A 208 -11.37 2.14 2.76
N GLU A 209 -11.69 1.85 4.03
CA GLU A 209 -12.50 2.71 4.88
C GLU A 209 -11.82 4.06 5.12
N ALA A 210 -10.53 4.08 5.41
CA ALA A 210 -9.76 5.31 5.58
C ALA A 210 -9.82 6.20 4.31
N HIS A 211 -9.75 5.61 3.11
CA HIS A 211 -9.88 6.37 1.86
C HIS A 211 -11.27 7.00 1.69
N VAL A 212 -12.32 6.24 2.04
CA VAL A 212 -13.70 6.76 1.93
C VAL A 212 -13.94 7.88 2.95
N ARG A 213 -13.52 7.71 4.19
CA ARG A 213 -13.66 8.73 5.25
C ARG A 213 -12.86 9.98 4.92
N ALA A 214 -11.65 9.85 4.40
CA ALA A 214 -10.80 10.96 4.00
C ALA A 214 -11.38 11.86 2.91
N LEU A 215 -12.42 11.43 2.18
CA LEU A 215 -13.14 12.31 1.28
C LEU A 215 -13.82 13.48 2.01
N THR A 216 -14.29 13.26 3.24
CA THR A 216 -15.09 14.25 4.00
C THR A 216 -14.59 14.54 5.41
N GLU A 217 -13.74 13.68 5.95
CA GLU A 217 -13.20 13.78 7.31
C GLU A 217 -11.70 14.10 7.27
N GLY A 218 -11.14 14.49 8.43
CA GLY A 218 -9.74 14.88 8.58
C GLY A 218 -9.46 16.28 8.07
N GLU A 219 -8.23 16.72 8.15
CA GLU A 219 -7.77 18.04 7.71
C GLU A 219 -7.54 18.10 6.20
N ASP A 220 -7.79 19.27 5.58
CA ASP A 220 -7.30 19.52 4.23
C ASP A 220 -5.76 19.48 4.23
N THR A 221 -5.17 18.86 3.23
CA THR A 221 -3.74 18.53 3.16
C THR A 221 -3.26 17.53 4.22
N GLY A 222 -4.15 16.89 4.97
CA GLY A 222 -3.82 15.88 5.97
C GLY A 222 -3.03 14.70 5.40
N ARG A 223 -2.15 14.13 6.23
CA ARG A 223 -1.38 12.91 5.97
C ARG A 223 -1.74 11.88 7.04
N TYR A 224 -2.29 10.74 6.64
CA TYR A 224 -2.80 9.75 7.59
C TYR A 224 -2.12 8.40 7.42
N LEU A 225 -1.48 7.93 8.48
CA LEU A 225 -0.95 6.57 8.57
C LEU A 225 -2.10 5.59 8.75
N THR A 226 -2.08 4.49 8.00
CA THR A 226 -2.96 3.35 8.25
C THR A 226 -2.10 2.16 8.66
N VAL A 227 -2.03 1.95 9.97
CA VAL A 227 -1.26 0.90 10.63
C VAL A 227 -2.08 0.41 11.82
N SER A 228 -2.48 -0.86 11.82
CA SER A 228 -3.24 -1.46 12.92
C SER A 228 -2.35 -2.04 14.01
N GLY A 229 -1.09 -2.34 13.69
CA GLY A 229 -0.12 -2.88 14.63
C GLY A 229 0.99 -3.64 13.95
N GLU A 230 1.71 -4.45 14.72
CA GLU A 230 2.85 -5.21 14.24
C GLU A 230 2.91 -6.63 14.79
N MET A 231 3.53 -7.51 14.03
CA MET A 231 3.86 -8.88 14.45
C MET A 231 5.28 -9.25 14.02
N MET A 232 5.94 -10.09 14.81
CA MET A 232 7.18 -10.72 14.35
C MET A 232 6.86 -11.81 13.33
N MET A 233 7.65 -11.92 12.28
CA MET A 233 7.45 -12.94 11.23
C MET A 233 7.29 -14.36 11.81
N ASN A 234 8.05 -14.68 12.85
CA ASN A 234 7.97 -15.99 13.51
C ASN A 234 6.69 -16.18 14.33
N ASP A 235 6.11 -15.11 14.89
CA ASP A 235 4.86 -15.19 15.63
C ASP A 235 3.66 -15.34 14.68
N ILE A 236 3.71 -14.74 13.49
CA ILE A 236 2.77 -15.04 12.41
C ILE A 236 2.78 -16.54 12.10
N ALA A 237 3.96 -17.12 11.87
CA ALA A 237 4.09 -18.55 11.56
C ALA A 237 3.58 -19.46 12.70
N LYS A 238 3.80 -19.09 13.96
CA LYS A 238 3.26 -19.82 15.14
C LYS A 238 1.74 -19.73 15.21
N SER A 239 1.17 -18.54 14.98
CA SER A 239 -0.28 -18.34 14.96
C SER A 239 -0.95 -19.14 13.84
N LEU A 240 -0.35 -19.15 12.65
CA LEU A 240 -0.81 -19.99 11.55
C LEU A 240 -0.73 -21.50 11.84
N LYS A 241 0.29 -21.94 12.59
CA LYS A 241 0.38 -23.33 13.05
C LYS A 241 -0.75 -23.69 14.01
N VAL A 242 -1.19 -22.75 14.84
CA VAL A 242 -2.32 -22.98 15.74
C VAL A 242 -3.63 -23.04 14.96
N ALA A 243 -3.81 -22.14 13.97
CA ALA A 243 -5.03 -22.09 13.16
C ALA A 243 -5.13 -23.26 12.15
N HIS A 244 -4.00 -23.75 11.66
CA HIS A 244 -3.91 -24.81 10.64
C HIS A 244 -2.94 -25.93 11.08
N PRO A 245 -3.28 -26.69 12.14
CA PRO A 245 -2.38 -27.70 12.73
C PRO A 245 -2.12 -28.91 11.82
N GLU A 246 -2.96 -29.13 10.82
CA GLU A 246 -2.83 -30.19 9.81
C GLU A 246 -1.64 -29.98 8.87
N ARG A 247 -1.10 -28.76 8.79
CA ARG A 247 0.03 -28.42 7.93
C ARG A 247 1.35 -28.36 8.71
N LYS A 248 2.44 -28.50 7.97
CA LYS A 248 3.78 -28.31 8.53
C LYS A 248 4.17 -26.82 8.41
N TRP A 249 4.58 -26.19 9.50
CA TRP A 249 5.00 -24.79 9.56
C TRP A 249 6.44 -24.68 10.02
N ALA A 250 7.19 -23.74 9.42
CA ALA A 250 8.50 -23.33 9.93
C ALA A 250 8.26 -22.31 11.05
N THR A 251 8.45 -22.72 12.31
CA THR A 251 8.19 -21.87 13.50
C THR A 251 9.47 -21.55 14.28
N TRP A 252 10.63 -21.69 13.65
CA TRP A 252 11.91 -21.36 14.23
C TRP A 252 12.43 -20.06 13.61
N GLU A 253 12.94 -19.17 14.46
CA GLU A 253 13.55 -17.93 14.04
C GLU A 253 15.04 -18.14 13.74
N ALA A 254 15.49 -17.59 12.64
CA ALA A 254 16.91 -17.64 12.29
C ALA A 254 17.75 -16.83 13.29
N PRO A 255 18.82 -17.38 13.86
CA PRO A 255 19.79 -16.57 14.56
C PRO A 255 20.30 -15.43 13.67
N TYR A 256 20.46 -14.23 14.23
CA TYR A 256 20.82 -13.04 13.46
C TYR A 256 22.06 -13.24 12.59
N TRP A 257 23.12 -13.86 13.15
CA TRP A 257 24.34 -14.13 12.41
C TRP A 257 24.12 -15.03 11.18
N LEU A 258 23.21 -16.01 11.32
CA LEU A 258 22.85 -16.91 10.21
C LEU A 258 22.04 -16.16 9.13
N ALA A 259 21.12 -15.29 9.53
CA ALA A 259 20.36 -14.45 8.60
C ALA A 259 21.28 -13.48 7.82
N ILE A 260 22.30 -12.93 8.47
CA ILE A 260 23.33 -12.10 7.82
C ILE A 260 24.15 -12.93 6.82
N ILE A 261 24.61 -14.13 7.20
CA ILE A 261 25.34 -15.00 6.26
C ILE A 261 24.46 -15.38 5.06
N ALA A 262 23.20 -15.77 5.30
CA ALA A 262 22.27 -16.14 4.24
C ALA A 262 22.00 -14.97 3.27
N SER A 263 22.02 -13.72 3.73
CA SER A 263 21.81 -12.54 2.88
C SER A 263 22.91 -12.32 1.83
N PHE A 264 24.11 -12.85 2.01
CA PHE A 264 25.15 -12.82 0.97
C PHE A 264 24.78 -13.63 -0.28
N PHE A 265 23.95 -14.64 -0.10
CA PHE A 265 23.57 -15.58 -1.16
C PHE A 265 22.12 -15.39 -1.62
N HIS A 266 21.35 -14.54 -0.94
CA HIS A 266 19.93 -14.39 -1.24
C HIS A 266 19.70 -13.37 -2.38
N PRO A 267 18.93 -13.71 -3.42
CA PRO A 267 18.79 -12.85 -4.60
C PRO A 267 18.01 -11.55 -4.35
N LYS A 268 17.22 -11.49 -3.29
CA LYS A 268 16.32 -10.33 -3.00
C LYS A 268 16.69 -9.56 -1.73
N ILE A 269 17.52 -10.14 -0.84
CA ILE A 269 17.88 -9.54 0.46
C ILE A 269 19.38 -9.46 0.51
N ASP A 270 19.92 -8.25 0.43
CA ASP A 270 21.36 -8.02 0.60
C ASP A 270 21.73 -7.76 2.06
N VAL A 271 23.03 -7.77 2.34
CA VAL A 271 23.58 -7.60 3.70
C VAL A 271 23.24 -6.22 4.29
N ALA A 272 23.22 -5.18 3.46
CA ALA A 272 22.89 -3.83 3.90
C ALA A 272 21.45 -3.76 4.37
N TRP A 273 20.53 -4.30 3.58
CA TRP A 273 19.12 -4.42 3.96
C TRP A 273 18.95 -5.24 5.24
N ALA A 274 19.61 -6.40 5.34
CA ALA A 274 19.50 -7.27 6.51
C ALA A 274 19.96 -6.56 7.80
N ARG A 275 21.09 -5.82 7.75
CA ARG A 275 21.59 -5.05 8.89
C ARG A 275 20.67 -3.91 9.30
N ARG A 276 19.97 -3.28 8.34
CA ARG A 276 19.06 -2.16 8.61
C ARG A 276 17.72 -2.62 9.20
N HIS A 277 17.24 -3.80 8.83
CA HIS A 277 15.85 -4.22 9.12
C HIS A 277 15.74 -5.34 10.16
N LEU A 278 16.71 -6.27 10.20
CA LEU A 278 16.61 -7.40 11.11
C LEU A 278 16.91 -6.99 12.56
N ARG A 279 16.13 -7.51 13.50
CA ARG A 279 16.19 -7.22 14.94
C ARG A 279 15.99 -5.75 15.31
N LYS A 280 15.50 -4.93 14.42
CA LYS A 280 15.05 -3.56 14.71
C LYS A 280 13.55 -3.49 14.69
N LYS A 281 12.98 -2.77 15.64
CA LYS A 281 11.56 -2.46 15.74
C LYS A 281 11.31 -1.04 15.28
N LEU A 282 10.21 -0.85 14.57
CA LEU A 282 9.74 0.44 14.08
C LEU A 282 8.24 0.53 14.34
N TYR A 283 7.84 1.60 14.99
CA TYR A 283 6.47 1.88 15.33
C TYR A 283 5.95 3.09 14.55
N TRP A 284 4.65 3.22 14.47
CA TRP A 284 3.98 4.26 13.71
C TRP A 284 2.91 4.91 14.56
N ASP A 285 2.85 6.21 14.57
CA ASP A 285 1.78 6.95 15.24
C ASP A 285 0.60 7.13 14.28
N ALA A 286 -0.38 6.25 14.38
CA ALA A 286 -1.63 6.30 13.61
C ALA A 286 -2.74 7.09 14.33
N THR A 287 -2.47 7.67 15.51
CA THR A 287 -3.45 8.43 16.30
C THR A 287 -4.20 9.50 15.49
N PRO A 288 -3.57 10.30 14.60
CA PRO A 288 -4.32 11.24 13.77
C PRO A 288 -5.40 10.59 12.89
N ALA A 289 -5.16 9.38 12.38
CA ALA A 289 -6.20 8.67 11.62
C ALA A 289 -7.34 8.17 12.51
N GLU A 290 -7.05 7.76 13.75
CA GLU A 290 -8.05 7.34 14.72
C GLU A 290 -8.94 8.51 15.16
N GLU A 291 -8.34 9.66 15.44
CA GLU A 291 -9.06 10.84 15.95
C GLU A 291 -9.80 11.59 14.84
N GLU A 292 -9.13 11.89 13.73
CA GLU A 292 -9.64 12.78 12.69
C GLU A 292 -10.44 12.04 11.60
N LEU A 293 -10.03 10.82 11.22
CA LEU A 293 -10.78 9.95 10.30
C LEU A 293 -11.68 8.95 11.07
N ARG A 294 -11.67 8.98 12.40
CA ARG A 294 -12.45 8.07 13.28
C ARG A 294 -12.22 6.60 12.98
N MET A 295 -10.97 6.24 12.67
CA MET A 295 -10.63 4.87 12.33
C MET A 295 -10.60 3.97 13.57
N GLU A 296 -11.14 2.78 13.40
CA GLU A 296 -10.98 1.65 14.31
C GLU A 296 -10.28 0.53 13.54
N TRP A 297 -9.22 0.00 14.11
CA TRP A 297 -8.37 -0.96 13.39
C TRP A 297 -8.76 -2.40 13.73
N ARG A 298 -8.79 -3.26 12.71
CA ARG A 298 -8.82 -4.71 12.90
C ARG A 298 -7.53 -5.20 13.50
N GLU A 299 -7.63 -6.21 14.36
CA GLU A 299 -6.44 -6.82 14.94
C GLU A 299 -5.53 -7.39 13.86
N PRO A 300 -4.19 -7.16 13.96
CA PRO A 300 -3.23 -7.66 12.97
C PRO A 300 -3.33 -9.17 12.71
N LEU A 301 -3.57 -9.95 13.77
CA LEU A 301 -3.71 -11.40 13.67
C LEU A 301 -4.94 -11.80 12.84
N ASP A 302 -6.08 -11.14 13.04
CA ASP A 302 -7.30 -11.42 12.29
C ASP A 302 -7.11 -11.15 10.80
N SER A 303 -6.43 -10.04 10.46
CA SER A 303 -6.06 -9.72 9.08
C SER A 303 -5.19 -10.81 8.43
N ILE A 304 -4.22 -11.36 9.16
CA ILE A 304 -3.38 -12.46 8.69
C ILE A 304 -4.20 -13.74 8.51
N LEU A 305 -5.05 -14.07 9.48
CA LEU A 305 -5.89 -15.29 9.42
C LEU A 305 -6.90 -15.22 8.28
N ASP A 306 -7.54 -14.07 8.04
CA ASP A 306 -8.47 -13.86 6.94
C ASP A 306 -7.79 -13.90 5.55
N THR A 307 -6.52 -13.52 5.49
CA THR A 307 -5.72 -13.58 4.25
C THR A 307 -5.34 -15.02 3.86
N THR A 308 -5.19 -15.90 4.85
CA THR A 308 -4.53 -17.20 4.67
C THR A 308 -5.33 -18.22 3.85
N PRO A 309 -6.66 -18.42 4.04
CA PRO A 309 -7.42 -19.47 3.36
C PRO A 309 -7.30 -19.45 1.83
N PRO A 310 -7.48 -18.32 1.11
CA PRO A 310 -7.31 -18.29 -0.33
C PRO A 310 -5.88 -18.61 -0.80
N ILE A 311 -4.87 -18.33 0.04
CA ILE A 311 -3.48 -18.70 -0.25
C ILE A 311 -3.29 -20.22 -0.11
N LEU A 312 -3.95 -20.85 0.88
CA LEU A 312 -3.87 -22.29 1.11
C LEU A 312 -4.55 -23.08 0.00
N GLU A 313 -5.67 -22.62 -0.52
CA GLU A 313 -6.41 -23.25 -1.62
C GLU A 313 -5.65 -23.23 -2.95
N ASN A 314 -4.80 -22.23 -3.15
CA ASN A 314 -3.99 -22.04 -4.36
C ASN A 314 -2.56 -22.62 -4.23
N ASN A 315 -2.27 -23.42 -3.20
CA ASN A 315 -1.02 -24.14 -2.95
C ASN A 315 -1.26 -25.63 -2.78
#